data_2a7cdcc74fbe89500630edfe4d44b75c
#
_entry.id   2a7cdcc74fbe89500630edfe4d44b75c
#
_cell.length_a   1.000
_cell.length_b   1.000
_cell.length_c   1.000
_cell.angle_alpha   90.00
_cell.angle_beta   90.00
_cell.angle_gamma   90.00
#
_symmetry.space_group_name_H-M   'P 1'
#
loop_
_entity.id
_entity.type
_entity.pdbx_description
1 polymer ?
#
loop_
_entity_poly.entity_id
_entity_poly.type
_entity_poly.pdbx_seq_one_letter_code
_entity_poly.pdbx_strand_id
1 'polypeptide(L)'
;MTPLTLQQPTLLPPHRPADPATSAFIVYSTVAGGVSISTLFMAGYVPGILMGLCCMLVAFVGAKKAGMKATGYDKSKSIGKTIWDAVPSLLLIVIVIGGIVSGIFTATEGAGIAVLYCLILSIVYKSITFKSFLKILLDSAKTSGIILFLISASSAMSFVMAYSGIPAAISNGLMSLTSNKYIIFLLMNIILLVIGMFMDITPAILIFTPIFLPIATSFGMTEIQFGVMLIFNMCLGNITPPVGSVLFVGCGIGHVSIEQVTSKLIPYFVTLVLALLAVTYIPALSLGLPGLMGLI
;
A
#
# COMPACT_ATOMS: atom_id res chain seq x y z
N MET A 1 -34.20 29.06 -21.27
CA MET A 1 -32.79 28.61 -21.28
C MET A 1 -32.04 29.40 -20.23
N THR A 2 -31.97 28.90 -19.01
CA THR A 2 -31.26 29.50 -17.88
C THR A 2 -29.86 28.88 -17.82
N PRO A 3 -28.79 29.70 -17.69
CA PRO A 3 -27.42 29.13 -17.60
C PRO A 3 -27.23 28.41 -16.27
N LEU A 4 -26.81 27.17 -16.38
CA LEU A 4 -26.32 26.34 -15.27
C LEU A 4 -25.13 27.05 -14.61
N THR A 5 -25.36 27.68 -13.49
CA THR A 5 -24.31 28.11 -12.58
C THR A 5 -23.57 26.86 -12.08
N LEU A 6 -22.31 26.72 -12.53
CA LEU A 6 -21.35 25.76 -11.97
C LEU A 6 -21.20 26.07 -10.48
N GLN A 7 -21.93 25.35 -9.65
CA GLN A 7 -21.67 25.27 -8.22
C GLN A 7 -20.27 24.69 -8.05
N GLN A 8 -19.36 25.53 -7.54
CA GLN A 8 -18.06 25.06 -7.08
C GLN A 8 -18.29 23.96 -6.04
N PRO A 9 -17.66 22.80 -6.19
CA PRO A 9 -17.74 21.79 -5.16
C PRO A 9 -17.09 22.35 -3.91
N THR A 10 -17.88 22.53 -2.86
CA THR A 10 -17.40 22.76 -1.50
C THR A 10 -16.38 21.69 -1.19
N LEU A 11 -15.11 22.11 -1.11
CA LEU A 11 -14.01 21.26 -0.68
C LEU A 11 -14.27 20.82 0.77
N LEU A 12 -15.01 19.72 0.92
CA LEU A 12 -14.88 18.91 2.12
C LEU A 12 -13.41 18.51 2.21
N PRO A 13 -12.74 18.71 3.35
CA PRO A 13 -11.37 18.25 3.50
C PRO A 13 -11.36 16.75 3.19
N PRO A 14 -10.49 16.28 2.30
CA PRO A 14 -10.41 14.86 2.02
C PRO A 14 -10.06 14.17 3.34
N HIS A 15 -10.96 13.34 3.86
CA HIS A 15 -10.57 12.25 4.72
C HIS A 15 -9.70 11.34 3.84
N ARG A 16 -8.41 11.66 3.76
CA ARG A 16 -7.43 10.72 3.23
C ARG A 16 -7.37 9.58 4.23
N PRO A 17 -7.82 8.38 3.90
CA PRO A 17 -7.40 7.21 4.66
C PRO A 17 -5.86 7.25 4.64
N ALA A 18 -5.25 7.07 5.82
CA ALA A 18 -3.79 6.92 5.93
C ALA A 18 -3.33 5.95 4.85
N ASP A 19 -2.31 6.34 4.08
CA ASP A 19 -1.81 5.54 2.96
C ASP A 19 -1.60 4.09 3.41
N PRO A 20 -2.41 3.14 2.94
CA PRO A 20 -2.42 1.78 3.50
C PRO A 20 -1.09 1.07 3.30
N ALA A 21 -0.32 1.43 2.27
CA ALA A 21 0.95 0.78 1.98
C ALA A 21 2.02 1.06 3.05
N THR A 22 2.10 2.27 3.60
CA THR A 22 3.13 2.64 4.58
C THR A 22 2.85 2.00 5.94
N SER A 23 1.61 2.04 6.41
CA SER A 23 1.20 1.38 7.65
C SER A 23 1.28 -0.14 7.54
N ALA A 24 1.04 -0.70 6.37
CA ALA A 24 1.11 -2.13 6.10
C ALA A 24 2.51 -2.72 6.37
N PHE A 25 3.59 -2.06 5.94
CA PHE A 25 4.96 -2.52 6.23
C PHE A 25 5.29 -2.50 7.71
N ILE A 26 4.79 -1.51 8.46
CA ILE A 26 4.99 -1.41 9.91
C ILE A 26 4.25 -2.55 10.62
N VAL A 27 2.99 -2.79 10.25
CA VAL A 27 2.19 -3.89 10.81
C VAL A 27 2.82 -5.24 10.47
N TYR A 28 3.26 -5.42 9.22
CA TYR A 28 3.95 -6.63 8.79
C TYR A 28 5.22 -6.88 9.60
N SER A 29 6.08 -5.87 9.76
CA SER A 29 7.31 -5.97 10.58
C SER A 29 7.02 -6.49 11.98
N THR A 30 5.95 -5.99 12.61
CA THR A 30 5.56 -6.39 13.97
C THR A 30 5.15 -7.86 14.05
N VAL A 31 4.45 -8.38 13.04
CA VAL A 31 3.92 -9.75 13.03
C VAL A 31 4.94 -10.77 12.50
N ALA A 32 5.84 -10.32 11.64
CA ALA A 32 6.90 -11.15 11.04
C ALA A 32 8.13 -11.32 11.94
N GLY A 33 8.05 -10.97 13.22
CA GLY A 33 9.15 -11.18 14.16
C GLY A 33 10.16 -10.03 14.24
N GLY A 34 9.78 -8.81 13.83
CA GLY A 34 10.63 -7.62 13.95
C GLY A 34 11.56 -7.39 12.76
N VAL A 35 11.13 -7.78 11.57
CA VAL A 35 11.85 -7.48 10.31
C VAL A 35 12.08 -5.98 10.19
N SER A 36 13.29 -5.57 9.80
CA SER A 36 13.67 -4.16 9.70
C SER A 36 12.70 -3.37 8.83
N ILE A 37 12.08 -2.33 9.40
CA ILE A 37 11.13 -1.46 8.71
C ILE A 37 11.83 -0.68 7.58
N SER A 38 13.06 -0.19 7.82
CA SER A 38 13.84 0.50 6.80
C SER A 38 14.13 -0.40 5.60
N THR A 39 14.49 -1.66 5.84
CA THR A 39 14.72 -2.65 4.80
C THR A 39 13.45 -2.94 4.01
N LEU A 40 12.29 -3.07 4.68
CA LEU A 40 11.00 -3.27 4.03
C LEU A 40 10.60 -2.08 3.16
N PHE A 41 10.79 -0.84 3.62
CA PHE A 41 10.56 0.34 2.82
C PHE A 41 11.41 0.35 1.56
N MET A 42 12.71 0.09 1.70
CA MET A 42 13.62 0.01 0.54
C MET A 42 13.22 -1.11 -0.43
N ALA A 43 12.83 -2.28 0.09
CA ALA A 43 12.37 -3.40 -0.71
C ALA A 43 11.08 -3.09 -1.49
N GLY A 44 10.22 -2.22 -0.95
CA GLY A 44 8.96 -1.80 -1.58
C GLY A 44 9.12 -0.77 -2.70
N TYR A 45 10.24 -0.05 -2.81
CA TYR A 45 10.42 1.01 -3.81
C TYR A 45 10.35 0.51 -5.24
N VAL A 46 11.16 -0.49 -5.57
CA VAL A 46 11.22 -1.02 -6.95
C VAL A 46 9.87 -1.62 -7.37
N PRO A 47 9.20 -2.47 -6.55
CA PRO A 47 7.85 -2.93 -6.82
C PRO A 47 6.81 -1.81 -6.94
N GLY A 48 6.90 -0.76 -6.11
CA GLY A 48 6.02 0.40 -6.17
C GLY A 48 6.18 1.20 -7.47
N ILE A 49 7.41 1.44 -7.91
CA ILE A 49 7.71 2.08 -9.19
C ILE A 49 7.20 1.21 -10.35
N LEU A 50 7.41 -0.11 -10.28
CA LEU A 50 6.91 -1.05 -11.29
C LEU A 50 5.39 -0.98 -11.39
N MET A 51 4.68 -0.95 -10.27
CA MET A 51 3.22 -0.79 -10.22
C MET A 51 2.78 0.52 -10.90
N GLY A 52 3.43 1.64 -10.56
CA GLY A 52 3.17 2.95 -11.17
C GLY A 52 3.39 2.94 -12.68
N LEU A 53 4.50 2.36 -13.15
CA LEU A 53 4.81 2.23 -14.58
C LEU A 53 3.78 1.36 -15.32
N CYS A 54 3.34 0.25 -14.72
CA CYS A 54 2.28 -0.60 -15.24
C CYS A 54 0.97 0.19 -15.41
N CYS A 55 0.56 0.94 -14.40
CA CYS A 55 -0.63 1.79 -14.46
C CYS A 55 -0.51 2.87 -15.55
N MET A 56 0.64 3.54 -15.65
CA MET A 56 0.88 4.56 -16.67
C MET A 56 0.85 3.97 -18.07
N LEU A 57 1.42 2.80 -18.28
CA LEU A 57 1.43 2.11 -19.57
C LEU A 57 0.01 1.78 -20.03
N VAL A 58 -0.81 1.20 -19.14
CA VAL A 58 -2.21 0.89 -19.45
C VAL A 58 -3.02 2.15 -19.73
N ALA A 59 -2.84 3.21 -18.92
CA ALA A 59 -3.49 4.50 -19.11
C ALA A 59 -3.10 5.12 -20.46
N PHE A 60 -1.83 5.11 -20.83
CA PHE A 60 -1.33 5.63 -22.10
C PHE A 60 -1.91 4.88 -23.30
N VAL A 61 -1.90 3.55 -23.26
CA VAL A 61 -2.47 2.71 -24.32
C VAL A 61 -3.98 2.93 -24.44
N GLY A 62 -4.67 3.02 -23.30
CA GLY A 62 -6.11 3.29 -23.23
C GLY A 62 -6.47 4.66 -23.83
N ALA A 63 -5.75 5.71 -23.43
CA ALA A 63 -5.94 7.06 -23.93
C ALA A 63 -5.69 7.15 -25.45
N LYS A 64 -4.65 6.49 -25.96
CA LYS A 64 -4.35 6.42 -27.38
C LYS A 64 -5.44 5.70 -28.17
N LYS A 65 -5.96 4.56 -27.67
CA LYS A 65 -7.07 3.83 -28.29
C LYS A 65 -8.38 4.63 -28.29
N ALA A 66 -8.62 5.41 -27.23
CA ALA A 66 -9.80 6.27 -27.11
C ALA A 66 -9.70 7.56 -27.95
N GLY A 67 -8.59 7.79 -28.66
CA GLY A 67 -8.38 9.00 -29.47
C GLY A 67 -8.38 10.30 -28.64
N MET A 68 -8.08 10.20 -27.34
CA MET A 68 -8.03 11.38 -26.47
C MET A 68 -6.90 12.30 -26.92
N LYS A 69 -7.26 13.53 -27.28
CA LYS A 69 -6.29 14.59 -27.56
C LYS A 69 -5.87 15.22 -26.24
N ALA A 70 -4.58 15.53 -26.12
CA ALA A 70 -4.09 16.29 -24.98
C ALA A 70 -4.87 17.62 -24.91
N THR A 71 -5.58 17.84 -23.81
CA THR A 71 -6.11 19.16 -23.48
C THR A 71 -4.92 20.11 -23.34
N GLY A 72 -4.94 21.22 -24.07
CA GLY A 72 -3.83 22.17 -24.08
C GLY A 72 -3.41 22.54 -22.65
N TYR A 73 -2.10 22.58 -22.44
CA TYR A 73 -1.51 23.00 -21.17
C TYR A 73 -2.02 24.41 -20.83
N ASP A 74 -2.59 24.57 -19.64
CA ASP A 74 -2.99 25.88 -19.14
C ASP A 74 -1.73 26.72 -18.88
N LYS A 75 -1.38 27.56 -19.85
CA LYS A 75 -0.21 28.44 -19.80
C LYS A 75 -0.24 29.47 -18.66
N SER A 76 -1.36 29.57 -17.93
CA SER A 76 -1.48 30.48 -16.78
C SER A 76 -0.71 30.03 -15.56
N LYS A 77 -0.39 28.72 -15.45
CA LYS A 77 0.39 28.17 -14.35
C LYS A 77 1.84 27.97 -14.80
N SER A 78 2.73 28.82 -14.29
CA SER A 78 4.17 28.62 -14.50
C SER A 78 4.61 27.28 -13.89
N ILE A 79 5.27 26.43 -14.70
CA ILE A 79 5.84 25.15 -14.25
C ILE A 79 6.76 25.38 -13.04
N GLY A 80 7.57 26.42 -13.06
CA GLY A 80 8.45 26.77 -11.95
C GLY A 80 7.70 27.04 -10.64
N LYS A 81 6.57 27.74 -10.70
CA LYS A 81 5.75 27.98 -9.50
C LYS A 81 5.12 26.68 -8.97
N THR A 82 4.62 25.82 -9.86
CA THR A 82 4.06 24.53 -9.47
C THR A 82 5.10 23.61 -8.82
N ILE A 83 6.32 23.60 -9.37
CA ILE A 83 7.46 22.84 -8.76
C ILE A 83 7.79 23.44 -7.39
N TRP A 84 7.88 24.78 -7.27
CA TRP A 84 8.20 25.42 -6.01
C TRP A 84 7.13 25.17 -4.92
N ASP A 85 5.86 25.17 -5.28
CA ASP A 85 4.74 24.86 -4.39
C ASP A 85 4.74 23.37 -3.95
N ALA A 86 5.32 22.48 -4.74
CA ALA A 86 5.46 21.05 -4.42
C ALA A 86 6.68 20.73 -3.52
N VAL A 87 7.72 21.62 -3.53
CA VAL A 87 8.97 21.40 -2.78
C VAL A 87 8.74 21.08 -1.31
N PRO A 88 7.89 21.79 -0.55
CA PRO A 88 7.70 21.47 0.87
C PRO A 88 7.14 20.08 1.11
N SER A 89 6.23 19.61 0.26
CA SER A 89 5.68 18.26 0.37
C SER A 89 6.71 17.18 0.00
N LEU A 90 7.52 17.42 -1.05
CA LEU A 90 8.58 16.50 -1.46
C LEU A 90 9.72 16.47 -0.44
N LEU A 91 10.04 17.60 0.19
CA LEU A 91 11.07 17.70 1.21
C LEU A 91 10.77 16.82 2.42
N LEU A 92 9.49 16.71 2.82
CA LEU A 92 9.07 15.80 3.89
C LEU A 92 9.50 14.35 3.59
N ILE A 93 9.26 13.89 2.36
CA ILE A 93 9.61 12.54 1.94
C ILE A 93 11.14 12.35 2.04
N VAL A 94 11.89 13.32 1.53
CA VAL A 94 13.38 13.26 1.55
C VAL A 94 13.92 13.26 2.98
N ILE A 95 13.38 14.10 3.87
CA ILE A 95 13.82 14.17 5.28
C ILE A 95 13.53 12.85 5.99
N VAL A 96 12.29 12.37 5.92
CA VAL A 96 11.86 11.19 6.69
C VAL A 96 12.54 9.93 6.15
N ILE A 97 12.41 9.67 4.86
CA ILE A 97 12.96 8.46 4.27
C ILE A 97 14.48 8.52 4.22
N GLY A 98 15.03 9.65 3.81
CA GLY A 98 16.49 9.85 3.79
C GLY A 98 17.10 9.69 5.19
N GLY A 99 16.47 10.22 6.23
CA GLY A 99 16.92 10.09 7.60
C GLY A 99 16.82 8.66 8.17
N ILE A 100 15.77 7.92 7.82
CA ILE A 100 15.61 6.51 8.23
C ILE A 100 16.66 5.64 7.50
N VAL A 101 16.83 5.83 6.21
CA VAL A 101 17.76 5.03 5.39
C VAL A 101 19.22 5.31 5.75
N SER A 102 19.57 6.57 6.03
CA SER A 102 20.91 6.93 6.50
C SER A 102 21.20 6.52 7.95
N GLY A 103 20.21 5.94 8.66
CA GLY A 103 20.36 5.53 10.05
C GLY A 103 20.37 6.67 11.07
N ILE A 104 20.06 7.91 10.63
CA ILE A 104 19.98 9.07 11.54
C ILE A 104 18.75 8.96 12.46
N PHE A 105 17.65 8.42 11.94
CA PHE A 105 16.39 8.25 12.67
C PHE A 105 15.94 6.80 12.65
N THR A 106 15.32 6.37 13.74
CA THR A 106 14.45 5.20 13.74
C THR A 106 13.14 5.52 13.03
N ALA A 107 12.39 4.50 12.61
CA ALA A 107 11.08 4.70 11.98
C ALA A 107 10.11 5.50 12.89
N THR A 108 10.18 5.30 14.21
CA THR A 108 9.36 6.00 15.20
C THR A 108 9.74 7.47 15.31
N GLU A 109 11.03 7.78 15.36
CA GLU A 109 11.53 9.17 15.36
C GLU A 109 11.20 9.88 14.05
N GLY A 110 11.34 9.19 12.91
CA GLY A 110 10.97 9.70 11.60
C GLY A 110 9.47 10.06 11.53
N ALA A 111 8.59 9.24 12.13
CA ALA A 111 7.17 9.56 12.24
C ALA A 111 6.93 10.83 13.11
N GLY A 112 7.64 10.97 14.23
CA GLY A 112 7.58 12.17 15.06
C GLY A 112 8.02 13.43 14.31
N ILE A 113 9.12 13.34 13.55
CA ILE A 113 9.62 14.42 12.69
C ILE A 113 8.58 14.78 11.61
N ALA A 114 7.94 13.78 10.99
CA ALA A 114 6.90 14.00 10.00
C ALA A 114 5.71 14.78 10.59
N VAL A 115 5.26 14.41 11.79
CA VAL A 115 4.17 15.11 12.49
C VAL A 115 4.57 16.57 12.78
N LEU A 116 5.77 16.78 13.32
CA LEU A 116 6.28 18.12 13.62
C LEU A 116 6.38 18.98 12.35
N TYR A 117 6.92 18.42 11.28
CA TYR A 117 7.04 19.10 9.99
C TYR A 117 5.68 19.49 9.42
N CYS A 118 4.72 18.57 9.39
CA CYS A 118 3.36 18.82 8.93
C CYS A 118 2.65 19.87 9.79
N LEU A 119 2.89 19.86 11.11
CA LEU A 119 2.33 20.86 12.02
C LEU A 119 2.87 22.26 11.72
N ILE A 120 4.19 22.39 11.52
CA ILE A 120 4.84 23.64 11.16
C ILE A 120 4.26 24.17 9.83
N LEU A 121 4.18 23.32 8.79
CA LEU A 121 3.61 23.72 7.50
C LEU A 121 2.14 24.13 7.65
N SER A 122 1.35 23.43 8.44
CA SER A 122 -0.05 23.73 8.66
C SER A 122 -0.25 25.08 9.34
N ILE A 123 0.64 25.48 10.25
CA ILE A 123 0.65 26.79 10.88
C ILE A 123 1.08 27.87 9.88
N VAL A 124 2.16 27.64 9.11
CA VAL A 124 2.65 28.59 8.10
C VAL A 124 1.59 28.87 7.03
N TYR A 125 0.91 27.82 6.55
CA TYR A 125 -0.16 27.93 5.56
C TYR A 125 -1.51 28.34 6.16
N LYS A 126 -1.59 28.55 7.49
CA LYS A 126 -2.83 28.87 8.22
C LYS A 126 -3.98 27.91 7.88
N SER A 127 -3.66 26.65 7.63
CA SER A 127 -4.62 25.61 7.19
C SER A 127 -5.27 24.87 8.35
N ILE A 128 -4.76 25.03 9.58
CA ILE A 128 -5.27 24.33 10.77
C ILE A 128 -5.83 25.32 11.80
N THR A 129 -6.99 24.97 12.36
CA THR A 129 -7.57 25.67 13.52
C THR A 129 -7.42 24.79 14.76
N PHE A 130 -7.44 25.38 15.95
CA PHE A 130 -7.32 24.63 17.20
C PHE A 130 -8.40 23.53 17.34
N LYS A 131 -9.62 23.82 16.90
CA LYS A 131 -10.71 22.85 16.90
C LYS A 131 -10.44 21.68 15.94
N SER A 132 -9.90 21.99 14.75
CA SER A 132 -9.49 20.97 13.76
C SER A 132 -8.33 20.12 14.28
N PHE A 133 -7.36 20.73 14.96
CA PHE A 133 -6.23 20.04 15.56
C PHE A 133 -6.68 19.02 16.63
N LEU A 134 -7.57 19.41 17.55
CA LEU A 134 -8.13 18.50 18.54
C LEU A 134 -8.88 17.32 17.90
N LYS A 135 -9.63 17.60 16.82
CA LYS A 135 -10.33 16.56 16.08
C LYS A 135 -9.35 15.58 15.45
N ILE A 136 -8.27 16.06 14.81
CA ILE A 136 -7.22 15.22 14.22
C ILE A 136 -6.57 14.34 15.29
N LEU A 137 -6.27 14.89 16.48
CA LEU A 137 -5.71 14.12 17.60
C LEU A 137 -6.66 13.00 18.05
N LEU A 138 -7.95 13.29 18.20
CA LEU A 138 -8.95 12.29 18.60
C LEU A 138 -9.11 11.20 17.54
N ASP A 139 -9.17 11.56 16.27
CA ASP A 139 -9.29 10.61 15.17
C ASP A 139 -8.02 9.74 15.06
N SER A 140 -6.84 10.32 15.26
CA SER A 140 -5.56 9.58 15.31
C SER A 140 -5.51 8.63 16.50
N ALA A 141 -5.95 9.06 17.68
CA ALA A 141 -5.99 8.21 18.87
C ALA A 141 -6.96 7.03 18.70
N LYS A 142 -8.14 7.26 18.10
CA LYS A 142 -9.10 6.20 17.77
C LYS A 142 -8.50 5.19 16.80
N THR A 143 -7.89 5.65 15.70
CA THR A 143 -7.26 4.79 14.69
C THR A 143 -6.14 3.97 15.31
N SER A 144 -5.26 4.59 16.11
CA SER A 144 -4.18 3.90 16.82
C SER A 144 -4.73 2.84 17.79
N GLY A 145 -5.79 3.18 18.54
CA GLY A 145 -6.46 2.24 19.45
C GLY A 145 -7.02 1.02 18.72
N ILE A 146 -7.67 1.22 17.58
CA ILE A 146 -8.19 0.13 16.75
C ILE A 146 -7.04 -0.76 16.25
N ILE A 147 -5.96 -0.17 15.74
CA ILE A 147 -4.79 -0.93 15.24
C ILE A 147 -4.15 -1.74 16.37
N LEU A 148 -3.93 -1.13 17.54
CA LEU A 148 -3.35 -1.83 18.69
C LEU A 148 -4.24 -2.98 19.17
N PHE A 149 -5.55 -2.78 19.21
CA PHE A 149 -6.50 -3.84 19.53
C PHE A 149 -6.44 -4.99 18.52
N LEU A 150 -6.41 -4.67 17.22
CA LEU A 150 -6.28 -5.67 16.16
C LEU A 150 -4.98 -6.45 16.27
N ILE A 151 -3.85 -5.79 16.52
CA ILE A 151 -2.55 -6.45 16.73
C ILE A 151 -2.61 -7.40 17.92
N SER A 152 -3.19 -6.95 19.03
CA SER A 152 -3.32 -7.77 20.24
C SER A 152 -4.18 -9.01 20.01
N ALA A 153 -5.35 -8.83 19.39
CA ALA A 153 -6.26 -9.93 19.05
C ALA A 153 -5.59 -10.92 18.06
N SER A 154 -4.88 -10.39 17.07
CA SER A 154 -4.16 -11.21 16.09
C SER A 154 -2.99 -11.98 16.70
N SER A 155 -2.27 -11.39 17.66
CA SER A 155 -1.20 -12.07 18.39
C SER A 155 -1.75 -13.27 19.19
N ALA A 156 -2.90 -13.09 19.84
CA ALA A 156 -3.59 -14.19 20.52
C ALA A 156 -4.02 -15.29 19.54
N MET A 157 -4.57 -14.90 18.38
CA MET A 157 -4.94 -15.85 17.33
C MET A 157 -3.72 -16.58 16.77
N SER A 158 -2.60 -15.89 16.53
CA SER A 158 -1.35 -16.48 16.05
C SER A 158 -0.83 -17.53 17.02
N PHE A 159 -0.91 -17.26 18.34
CA PHE A 159 -0.53 -18.22 19.36
C PHE A 159 -1.40 -19.48 19.30
N VAL A 160 -2.72 -19.32 19.22
CA VAL A 160 -3.67 -20.45 19.11
C VAL A 160 -3.41 -21.25 17.84
N MET A 161 -3.19 -20.59 16.70
CA MET A 161 -2.91 -21.26 15.43
C MET A 161 -1.59 -22.03 15.49
N ALA A 162 -0.54 -21.44 16.06
CA ALA A 162 0.75 -22.12 16.23
C ALA A 162 0.61 -23.37 17.13
N TYR A 163 -0.12 -23.25 18.25
CA TYR A 163 -0.39 -24.35 19.16
C TYR A 163 -1.24 -25.46 18.51
N SER A 164 -2.23 -25.07 17.71
CA SER A 164 -3.12 -26.02 17.00
C SER A 164 -2.46 -26.68 15.79
N GLY A 165 -1.25 -26.28 15.40
CA GLY A 165 -0.54 -26.82 14.24
C GLY A 165 -1.16 -26.46 12.88
N ILE A 166 -2.04 -25.47 12.83
CA ILE A 166 -2.73 -25.04 11.60
C ILE A 166 -1.75 -24.66 10.48
N PRO A 167 -0.68 -23.88 10.72
CA PRO A 167 0.29 -23.57 9.67
C PRO A 167 0.97 -24.82 9.10
N ALA A 168 1.30 -25.79 9.96
CA ALA A 168 1.87 -27.06 9.54
C ALA A 168 0.89 -27.91 8.72
N ALA A 169 -0.39 -27.95 9.10
CA ALA A 169 -1.42 -28.65 8.35
C ALA A 169 -1.65 -28.03 6.97
N ILE A 170 -1.69 -26.69 6.86
CA ILE A 170 -1.78 -25.97 5.58
C ILE A 170 -0.53 -26.23 4.73
N SER A 171 0.66 -26.17 5.32
CA SER A 171 1.93 -26.46 4.63
C SER A 171 1.94 -27.87 4.07
N ASN A 172 1.57 -28.87 4.89
CA ASN A 172 1.48 -30.27 4.45
C ASN A 172 0.44 -30.45 3.35
N GLY A 173 -0.72 -29.78 3.46
CA GLY A 173 -1.74 -29.77 2.41
C GLY A 173 -1.21 -29.20 1.10
N LEU A 174 -0.51 -28.07 1.13
CA LEU A 174 0.10 -27.49 -0.06
C LEU A 174 1.22 -28.37 -0.64
N MET A 175 2.06 -28.94 0.22
CA MET A 175 3.12 -29.88 -0.20
C MET A 175 2.59 -31.20 -0.75
N SER A 176 1.40 -31.63 -0.33
CA SER A 176 0.75 -32.81 -0.92
C SER A 176 0.27 -32.57 -2.35
N LEU A 177 -0.04 -31.31 -2.70
CA LEU A 177 -0.44 -30.94 -4.05
C LEU A 177 0.78 -30.84 -5.00
N THR A 178 1.91 -30.34 -4.49
CA THR A 178 3.13 -30.17 -5.28
C THR A 178 4.35 -29.89 -4.41
N SER A 179 5.50 -30.38 -4.85
CA SER A 179 6.80 -30.02 -4.27
C SER A 179 7.50 -28.89 -5.04
N ASN A 180 6.85 -28.36 -6.07
CA ASN A 180 7.43 -27.31 -6.89
C ASN A 180 7.17 -25.94 -6.24
N LYS A 181 8.25 -25.27 -5.79
CA LYS A 181 8.19 -23.96 -5.15
C LYS A 181 7.44 -22.90 -5.96
N TYR A 182 7.56 -22.94 -7.29
CA TYR A 182 6.90 -21.95 -8.16
C TYR A 182 5.38 -22.09 -8.13
N ILE A 183 4.89 -23.33 -8.10
CA ILE A 183 3.45 -23.61 -8.02
C ILE A 183 2.92 -23.23 -6.64
N ILE A 184 3.68 -23.49 -5.58
CA ILE A 184 3.29 -23.10 -4.21
C ILE A 184 3.18 -21.57 -4.09
N PHE A 185 4.15 -20.83 -4.59
CA PHE A 185 4.08 -19.35 -4.59
C PHE A 185 2.92 -18.84 -5.45
N LEU A 186 2.61 -19.48 -6.56
CA LEU A 186 1.43 -19.14 -7.36
C LEU A 186 0.13 -19.37 -6.59
N LEU A 187 -0.01 -20.54 -5.95
CA LEU A 187 -1.18 -20.85 -5.13
C LEU A 187 -1.35 -19.87 -3.97
N MET A 188 -0.25 -19.54 -3.28
CA MET A 188 -0.27 -18.51 -2.23
C MET A 188 -0.75 -17.17 -2.77
N ASN A 189 -0.24 -16.73 -3.92
CA ASN A 189 -0.69 -15.48 -4.55
C ASN A 189 -2.19 -15.51 -4.88
N ILE A 190 -2.70 -16.61 -5.44
CA ILE A 190 -4.12 -16.75 -5.78
C ILE A 190 -4.98 -16.69 -4.51
N ILE A 191 -4.61 -17.43 -3.47
CA ILE A 191 -5.34 -17.45 -2.19
C ILE A 191 -5.34 -16.05 -1.58
N LEU A 192 -4.19 -15.39 -1.50
CA LEU A 192 -4.05 -14.04 -0.94
C LEU A 192 -4.83 -13.00 -1.77
N LEU A 193 -4.84 -13.14 -3.09
CA LEU A 193 -5.60 -12.25 -3.97
C LEU A 193 -7.11 -12.39 -3.70
N VAL A 194 -7.62 -13.62 -3.61
CA VAL A 194 -9.03 -13.87 -3.29
C VAL A 194 -9.38 -13.31 -1.91
N ILE A 195 -8.53 -13.51 -0.91
CA ILE A 195 -8.71 -12.95 0.43
C ILE A 195 -8.73 -11.41 0.40
N GLY A 196 -7.79 -10.80 -0.32
CA GLY A 196 -7.69 -9.35 -0.46
C GLY A 196 -8.90 -8.70 -1.13
N MET A 197 -9.69 -9.46 -1.90
CA MET A 197 -10.97 -8.97 -2.43
C MET A 197 -12.03 -8.70 -1.36
N PHE A 198 -11.96 -9.42 -0.22
CA PHE A 198 -12.98 -9.40 0.83
C PHE A 198 -12.50 -8.76 2.13
N MET A 199 -11.19 -8.66 2.33
CA MET A 199 -10.59 -8.18 3.57
C MET A 199 -9.69 -6.97 3.31
N ASP A 200 -9.67 -6.05 4.27
CA ASP A 200 -8.73 -4.94 4.23
C ASP A 200 -7.28 -5.39 4.51
N ILE A 201 -6.30 -4.57 4.12
CA ILE A 201 -4.86 -4.90 4.18
C ILE A 201 -4.41 -5.25 5.60
N THR A 202 -4.78 -4.43 6.59
CA THR A 202 -4.30 -4.61 7.97
C THR A 202 -4.72 -5.94 8.58
N PRO A 203 -6.01 -6.30 8.65
CA PRO A 203 -6.41 -7.59 9.19
C PRO A 203 -5.87 -8.77 8.36
N ALA A 204 -5.76 -8.62 7.03
CA ALA A 204 -5.21 -9.68 6.19
C ALA A 204 -3.72 -9.95 6.53
N ILE A 205 -2.89 -8.91 6.70
CA ILE A 205 -1.49 -9.08 7.13
C ILE A 205 -1.43 -9.80 8.48
N LEU A 206 -2.23 -9.37 9.46
CA LEU A 206 -2.22 -9.91 10.81
C LEU A 206 -2.59 -11.40 10.86
N ILE A 207 -3.52 -11.83 10.02
CA ILE A 207 -4.03 -13.21 9.99
C ILE A 207 -3.13 -14.10 9.14
N PHE A 208 -2.74 -13.65 7.96
CA PHE A 208 -2.11 -14.54 6.97
C PHE A 208 -0.59 -14.56 7.02
N THR A 209 0.05 -13.55 7.61
CA THR A 209 1.51 -13.59 7.82
C THR A 209 1.94 -14.81 8.63
N PRO A 210 1.41 -15.09 9.84
CA PRO A 210 1.81 -16.25 10.62
C PRO A 210 1.47 -17.60 9.97
N ILE A 211 0.55 -17.62 9.01
CA ILE A 211 0.19 -18.82 8.27
C ILE A 211 1.16 -19.07 7.11
N PHE A 212 1.35 -18.06 6.26
CA PHE A 212 2.06 -18.22 4.99
C PHE A 212 3.56 -17.92 5.06
N LEU A 213 4.02 -17.08 6.01
CA LEU A 213 5.44 -16.78 6.13
C LEU A 213 6.29 -18.03 6.41
N PRO A 214 5.93 -18.94 7.35
CA PRO A 214 6.70 -20.17 7.57
C PRO A 214 6.75 -21.06 6.31
N ILE A 215 5.67 -21.08 5.54
CA ILE A 215 5.61 -21.84 4.29
C ILE A 215 6.54 -21.22 3.26
N ALA A 216 6.47 -19.91 3.05
CA ALA A 216 7.29 -19.19 2.09
C ALA A 216 8.79 -19.35 2.40
N THR A 217 9.17 -19.24 3.68
CA THR A 217 10.57 -19.38 4.11
C THR A 217 11.08 -20.82 3.96
N SER A 218 10.25 -21.84 4.18
CA SER A 218 10.63 -23.25 3.95
C SER A 218 10.93 -23.54 2.48
N PHE A 219 10.38 -22.78 1.53
CA PHE A 219 10.66 -22.85 0.10
C PHE A 219 11.72 -21.84 -0.38
N GLY A 220 12.43 -21.17 0.55
CA GLY A 220 13.56 -20.29 0.27
C GLY A 220 13.21 -18.86 -0.09
N MET A 221 11.98 -18.40 0.18
CA MET A 221 11.62 -16.98 0.10
C MET A 221 12.07 -16.27 1.39
N THR A 222 12.69 -15.10 1.28
CA THR A 222 13.06 -14.31 2.45
C THR A 222 11.82 -13.64 3.07
N GLU A 223 11.88 -13.34 4.37
CA GLU A 223 10.81 -12.63 5.08
C GLU A 223 10.50 -11.27 4.43
N ILE A 224 11.54 -10.56 3.98
CA ILE A 224 11.41 -9.27 3.30
C ILE A 224 10.66 -9.43 1.96
N GLN A 225 11.06 -10.39 1.15
CA GLN A 225 10.41 -10.66 -0.14
C GLN A 225 8.96 -11.08 0.04
N PHE A 226 8.68 -11.93 1.04
CA PHE A 226 7.31 -12.33 1.36
C PHE A 226 6.45 -11.13 1.80
N GLY A 227 6.97 -10.25 2.64
CA GLY A 227 6.26 -9.05 3.08
C GLY A 227 5.89 -8.13 1.92
N VAL A 228 6.82 -7.90 1.00
CA VAL A 228 6.56 -7.11 -0.21
C VAL A 228 5.52 -7.79 -1.11
N MET A 229 5.64 -9.10 -1.33
CA MET A 229 4.67 -9.89 -2.10
C MET A 229 3.27 -9.83 -1.49
N LEU A 230 3.16 -10.04 -0.17
CA LEU A 230 1.90 -10.02 0.56
C LEU A 230 1.21 -8.64 0.45
N ILE A 231 1.94 -7.57 0.71
CA ILE A 231 1.38 -6.22 0.67
C ILE A 231 0.98 -5.83 -0.75
N PHE A 232 1.81 -6.15 -1.74
CA PHE A 232 1.47 -5.92 -3.15
C PHE A 232 0.18 -6.67 -3.54
N ASN A 233 0.06 -7.93 -3.11
CA ASN A 233 -1.11 -8.76 -3.35
C ASN A 233 -2.38 -8.17 -2.72
N MET A 234 -2.30 -7.72 -1.46
CA MET A 234 -3.42 -7.09 -0.77
C MET A 234 -3.81 -5.76 -1.42
N CYS A 235 -2.86 -4.96 -1.90
CA CYS A 235 -3.15 -3.75 -2.67
C CYS A 235 -3.95 -4.06 -3.95
N LEU A 236 -3.60 -5.14 -4.66
CA LEU A 236 -4.38 -5.59 -5.81
C LEU A 236 -5.78 -6.07 -5.40
N GLY A 237 -5.88 -6.87 -4.35
CA GLY A 237 -7.15 -7.36 -3.84
C GLY A 237 -8.13 -6.22 -3.54
N ASN A 238 -7.66 -5.15 -2.90
CA ASN A 238 -8.48 -3.99 -2.52
C ASN A 238 -9.06 -3.18 -3.70
N ILE A 239 -8.51 -3.32 -4.89
CA ILE A 239 -9.05 -2.70 -6.13
C ILE A 239 -9.82 -3.71 -6.99
N THR A 240 -9.93 -4.95 -6.54
CA THR A 240 -10.53 -6.04 -7.33
C THR A 240 -11.98 -6.30 -6.89
N PRO A 241 -12.96 -6.38 -7.83
CA PRO A 241 -14.30 -6.82 -7.51
C PRO A 241 -14.30 -8.25 -6.92
N PRO A 242 -15.28 -8.65 -6.05
CA PRO A 242 -16.60 -8.02 -5.87
C PRO A 242 -16.67 -6.95 -4.77
N VAL A 243 -15.75 -6.95 -3.79
CA VAL A 243 -15.84 -5.99 -2.68
C VAL A 243 -14.85 -4.84 -2.88
N GLY A 244 -13.54 -5.08 -2.86
CA GLY A 244 -12.50 -4.07 -3.08
C GLY A 244 -12.76 -2.73 -2.38
N SER A 245 -12.36 -2.56 -1.13
CA SER A 245 -12.73 -1.38 -0.32
C SER A 245 -12.33 -0.05 -1.00
N VAL A 246 -11.19 -0.01 -1.65
CA VAL A 246 -10.71 1.16 -2.40
C VAL A 246 -11.53 1.39 -3.67
N LEU A 247 -11.96 0.31 -4.35
CA LEU A 247 -12.82 0.40 -5.53
C LEU A 247 -14.18 1.02 -5.17
N PHE A 248 -14.79 0.60 -4.06
CA PHE A 248 -16.05 1.16 -3.58
C PHE A 248 -15.95 2.66 -3.31
N VAL A 249 -14.93 3.08 -2.58
CA VAL A 249 -14.68 4.50 -2.28
C VAL A 249 -14.45 5.29 -3.57
N GLY A 250 -13.64 4.76 -4.49
CA GLY A 250 -13.38 5.40 -5.79
C GLY A 250 -14.64 5.55 -6.65
N CYS A 251 -15.49 4.53 -6.73
CA CYS A 251 -16.77 4.58 -7.44
C CYS A 251 -17.74 5.58 -6.79
N GLY A 252 -17.77 5.64 -5.45
CA GLY A 252 -18.60 6.61 -4.72
C GLY A 252 -18.20 8.06 -5.00
N ILE A 253 -16.90 8.37 -5.00
CA ILE A 253 -16.38 9.71 -5.32
C ILE A 253 -16.61 10.05 -6.79
N GLY A 254 -16.41 9.07 -7.69
CA GLY A 254 -16.57 9.26 -9.13
C GLY A 254 -18.02 9.26 -9.62
N HIS A 255 -18.98 8.97 -8.75
CA HIS A 255 -20.41 8.82 -9.09
C HIS A 255 -20.63 7.85 -10.27
N VAL A 256 -19.87 6.75 -10.31
CA VAL A 256 -19.93 5.71 -11.34
C VAL A 256 -20.28 4.36 -10.71
N SER A 257 -20.95 3.48 -11.46
CA SER A 257 -21.25 2.13 -10.96
C SER A 257 -20.01 1.22 -11.04
N ILE A 258 -19.92 0.27 -10.11
CA ILE A 258 -18.83 -0.71 -10.06
C ILE A 258 -18.76 -1.50 -11.37
N GLU A 259 -19.89 -1.87 -11.95
CA GLU A 259 -19.99 -2.62 -13.20
C GLU A 259 -19.35 -1.87 -14.37
N GLN A 260 -19.56 -0.55 -14.46
CA GLN A 260 -18.99 0.30 -15.50
C GLN A 260 -17.47 0.42 -15.38
N VAL A 261 -16.97 0.49 -14.14
CA VAL A 261 -15.54 0.63 -13.85
C VAL A 261 -14.82 -0.70 -14.02
N THR A 262 -15.43 -1.82 -13.59
CA THR A 262 -14.82 -3.16 -13.63
C THR A 262 -14.29 -3.51 -15.02
N SER A 263 -15.08 -3.30 -16.08
CA SER A 263 -14.64 -3.61 -17.45
C SER A 263 -13.42 -2.78 -17.89
N LYS A 264 -13.28 -1.57 -17.35
CA LYS A 264 -12.13 -0.69 -17.62
C LYS A 264 -10.92 -1.00 -16.77
N LEU A 265 -11.13 -1.66 -15.61
CA LEU A 265 -10.06 -2.09 -14.71
C LEU A 265 -9.36 -3.37 -15.16
N ILE A 266 -10.00 -4.22 -15.97
CA ILE A 266 -9.42 -5.51 -16.42
C ILE A 266 -7.99 -5.36 -16.96
N PRO A 267 -7.66 -4.42 -17.88
CA PRO A 267 -6.30 -4.28 -18.39
C PRO A 267 -5.29 -3.90 -17.30
N TYR A 268 -5.71 -3.05 -16.35
CA TYR A 268 -4.87 -2.68 -15.20
C TYR A 268 -4.63 -3.90 -14.32
N PHE A 269 -5.69 -4.63 -14.00
CA PHE A 269 -5.61 -5.82 -13.17
C PHE A 269 -4.67 -6.87 -13.76
N VAL A 270 -4.81 -7.20 -15.03
CA VAL A 270 -3.93 -8.16 -15.73
C VAL A 270 -2.47 -7.71 -15.65
N THR A 271 -2.20 -6.44 -15.93
CA THR A 271 -0.82 -5.92 -15.92
C THR A 271 -0.23 -5.91 -14.51
N LEU A 272 -1.04 -5.59 -13.50
CA LEU A 272 -0.61 -5.59 -12.10
C LEU A 272 -0.41 -7.01 -11.55
N VAL A 273 -1.23 -7.98 -11.97
CA VAL A 273 -1.00 -9.40 -11.64
C VAL A 273 0.31 -9.91 -12.24
N LEU A 274 0.63 -9.52 -13.48
CA LEU A 274 1.93 -9.84 -14.08
C LEU A 274 3.10 -9.21 -13.30
N ALA A 275 2.94 -7.96 -12.85
CA ALA A 275 3.93 -7.30 -12.00
C ALA A 275 4.06 -8.01 -10.63
N LEU A 276 2.96 -8.44 -10.01
CA LEU A 276 2.96 -9.24 -8.78
C LEU A 276 3.74 -10.55 -8.96
N LEU A 277 3.49 -11.26 -10.05
CA LEU A 277 4.23 -12.49 -10.36
C LEU A 277 5.72 -12.21 -10.58
N ALA A 278 6.07 -11.13 -11.26
CA ALA A 278 7.46 -10.72 -11.42
C ALA A 278 8.12 -10.46 -10.05
N VAL A 279 7.47 -9.73 -9.14
CA VAL A 279 7.97 -9.47 -7.78
C VAL A 279 8.09 -10.78 -6.97
N THR A 280 7.17 -11.72 -7.16
CA THR A 280 7.18 -13.02 -6.47
C THR A 280 8.36 -13.89 -6.92
N TYR A 281 8.61 -13.95 -8.24
CA TYR A 281 9.58 -14.90 -8.81
C TYR A 281 10.96 -14.31 -9.06
N ILE A 282 11.10 -12.99 -9.04
CA ILE A 282 12.39 -12.29 -9.24
C ILE A 282 12.80 -11.60 -7.94
N PRO A 283 13.57 -12.27 -7.05
CA PRO A 283 13.97 -11.69 -5.76
C PRO A 283 14.68 -10.36 -5.90
N ALA A 284 15.42 -10.13 -6.99
CA ALA A 284 16.13 -8.89 -7.25
C ALA A 284 15.22 -7.65 -7.29
N LEU A 285 13.93 -7.80 -7.61
CA LEU A 285 12.99 -6.68 -7.60
C LEU A 285 12.67 -6.19 -6.19
N SER A 286 12.69 -7.07 -5.20
CA SER A 286 12.46 -6.72 -3.79
C SER A 286 13.74 -6.57 -3.00
N LEU A 287 14.74 -7.41 -3.26
CA LEU A 287 15.97 -7.49 -2.46
C LEU A 287 17.15 -6.72 -3.08
N GLY A 288 17.05 -6.35 -4.37
CA GLY A 288 18.16 -5.70 -5.07
C GLY A 288 18.54 -4.35 -4.48
N LEU A 289 17.57 -3.47 -4.23
CA LEU A 289 17.82 -2.16 -3.65
C LEU A 289 18.32 -2.23 -2.20
N PRO A 290 17.69 -2.99 -1.28
CA PRO A 290 18.23 -3.20 0.06
C PRO A 290 19.63 -3.81 0.07
N GLY A 291 19.92 -4.75 -0.83
CA GLY A 291 21.24 -5.37 -0.97
C GLY A 291 22.32 -4.37 -1.42
N LEU A 292 22.00 -3.50 -2.38
CA LEU A 292 22.93 -2.44 -2.82
C LEU A 292 23.22 -1.42 -1.72
N MET A 293 22.30 -1.25 -0.78
CA MET A 293 22.45 -0.32 0.36
C MET A 293 23.06 -0.99 1.61
N GLY A 294 23.38 -2.29 1.54
CA GLY A 294 23.96 -3.03 2.67
C GLY A 294 22.98 -3.23 3.85
N LEU A 295 21.68 -3.25 3.58
CA LEU A 295 20.63 -3.43 4.59
C LEU A 295 20.24 -4.92 4.80
N ILE A 296 20.76 -5.78 3.92
CA ILE A 296 20.60 -7.25 3.97
C ILE A 296 21.91 -7.92 3.62
#